data_a458ce48423340666906ee3ab1726407
#
_entry.id   a458ce48423340666906ee3ab1726407
#
_cell.length_a   1.000
_cell.length_b   1.000
_cell.length_c   1.000
_cell.angle_alpha   90.00
_cell.angle_beta   90.00
_cell.angle_gamma   90.00
#
_symmetry.space_group_name_H-M   'P 1'
#
loop_
_entity.id
_entity.type
_entity.pdbx_description
1 polymer ?
#
loop_
_entity_poly.entity_id
_entity_poly.type
_entity_poly.pdbx_seq_one_letter_code
_entity_poly.pdbx_strand_id
1 'polypeptide(L)'
;KINYMFSKDSKLEKFKDAETIIGSSIKVKGNFQGKGDIIVEGSLEGSLKTDANIYIGDQAKIVANVESKDAIVNGEIRGNIKAKNYLAIGGTAKIFGDIQYGEISIEKGAVINGQLLSLTEEHKRGEKIKNEEKVDILEK
;
A
#
# COMPACT_ATOMS: atom_id res chain seq x y z
N LYS A 1 -23.59 -8.91 -13.63
CA LYS A 1 -23.42 -8.95 -12.32
C LYS A 1 -22.19 -8.31 -11.81
N ILE A 2 -21.68 -8.77 -10.72
CA ILE A 2 -20.51 -8.17 -10.12
C ILE A 2 -19.32 -8.20 -11.04
N ASN A 3 -19.13 -9.28 -11.73
CA ASN A 3 -18.04 -9.36 -12.70
C ASN A 3 -18.15 -8.28 -13.75
N TYR A 4 -19.37 -8.03 -14.15
CA TYR A 4 -19.60 -7.02 -15.16
C TYR A 4 -19.17 -5.65 -14.66
N MET A 5 -19.46 -5.34 -13.41
CA MET A 5 -19.06 -4.07 -12.85
C MET A 5 -17.55 -3.94 -12.81
N PHE A 6 -16.88 -5.00 -12.41
CA PHE A 6 -15.43 -4.95 -12.31
C PHE A 6 -14.78 -4.82 -13.66
N SER A 7 -15.40 -5.37 -14.69
CA SER A 7 -14.78 -5.31 -16.00
C SER A 7 -14.69 -3.90 -16.55
N LYS A 8 -15.45 -2.97 -15.98
CA LYS A 8 -15.36 -1.59 -16.39
C LYS A 8 -14.18 -0.87 -15.78
N ASP A 9 -13.64 -1.42 -14.73
CA ASP A 9 -12.51 -0.82 -14.04
C ASP A 9 -11.39 -1.83 -14.05
N SER A 10 -10.43 -1.62 -14.92
CA SER A 10 -9.35 -2.59 -15.07
C SER A 10 -8.54 -2.75 -13.81
N LYS A 11 -8.51 -1.73 -12.95
CA LYS A 11 -7.79 -1.85 -11.69
C LYS A 11 -8.45 -2.88 -10.78
N LEU A 12 -9.77 -2.90 -10.77
CA LEU A 12 -10.48 -3.83 -9.91
C LEU A 12 -10.56 -5.22 -10.50
N GLU A 13 -10.34 -5.35 -11.80
CA GLU A 13 -10.33 -6.68 -12.39
C GLU A 13 -9.28 -7.57 -11.78
N LYS A 14 -8.16 -6.97 -11.37
CA LYS A 14 -7.12 -7.74 -10.72
C LYS A 14 -7.58 -8.36 -9.40
N PHE A 15 -8.64 -7.82 -8.83
CA PHE A 15 -9.10 -8.20 -7.51
C PHE A 15 -10.42 -8.95 -7.53
N LYS A 16 -10.87 -9.40 -8.69
CA LYS A 16 -12.15 -10.06 -8.76
C LYS A 16 -12.21 -11.33 -7.94
N ASP A 17 -11.05 -11.92 -7.68
CA ASP A 17 -10.97 -13.13 -6.87
C ASP A 17 -10.44 -12.82 -5.49
N ALA A 18 -10.66 -11.60 -5.01
CA ALA A 18 -10.13 -11.21 -3.72
C ALA A 18 -10.63 -12.13 -2.62
N GLU A 19 -9.73 -12.49 -1.74
CA GLU A 19 -10.05 -13.38 -0.65
C GLU A 19 -10.84 -12.65 0.43
N THR A 20 -10.57 -11.37 0.61
CA THR A 20 -11.21 -10.60 1.68
C THR A 20 -11.69 -9.27 1.12
N ILE A 21 -12.93 -8.94 1.42
CA ILE A 21 -13.50 -7.66 1.02
C ILE A 21 -14.14 -7.03 2.26
N ILE A 22 -13.73 -5.80 2.58
CA ILE A 22 -14.31 -5.04 3.67
C ILE A 22 -15.11 -3.91 3.03
N GLY A 23 -16.42 -4.01 3.11
CA GLY A 23 -17.31 -3.05 2.46
C GLY A 23 -17.29 -1.69 3.12
N SER A 24 -17.88 -0.72 2.44
CA SER A 24 -17.77 0.69 2.85
C SER A 24 -18.46 1.00 4.17
N SER A 25 -19.42 0.19 4.58
CA SER A 25 -20.11 0.43 5.85
C SER A 25 -19.55 -0.41 6.99
N ILE A 26 -18.47 -1.15 6.75
CA ILE A 26 -17.94 -2.09 7.72
C ILE A 26 -16.76 -1.47 8.45
N LYS A 27 -16.74 -1.67 9.76
CA LYS A 27 -15.61 -1.28 10.60
C LYS A 27 -15.06 -2.51 11.27
N VAL A 28 -13.77 -2.72 11.17
CA VAL A 28 -13.13 -3.88 11.77
C VAL A 28 -11.93 -3.46 12.57
N LYS A 29 -11.63 -4.23 13.59
CA LYS A 29 -10.44 -4.05 14.40
C LYS A 29 -9.75 -5.38 14.57
N GLY A 30 -8.43 -5.36 14.55
CA GLY A 30 -7.67 -6.55 14.81
C GLY A 30 -6.48 -6.66 13.91
N ASN A 31 -5.85 -7.83 13.95
CA ASN A 31 -4.71 -8.12 13.10
C ASN A 31 -5.20 -9.05 12.01
N PHE A 32 -5.03 -8.63 10.78
CA PHE A 32 -5.53 -9.37 9.62
C PHE A 32 -4.36 -9.82 8.80
N GLN A 33 -4.29 -11.11 8.55
CA GLN A 33 -3.19 -11.69 7.82
C GLN A 33 -3.74 -12.73 6.87
N GLY A 34 -3.31 -12.67 5.63
CA GLY A 34 -3.79 -13.62 4.64
C GLY A 34 -2.79 -13.81 3.55
N LYS A 35 -3.17 -14.62 2.57
CA LYS A 35 -2.32 -14.87 1.41
C LYS A 35 -2.93 -14.41 0.12
N GLY A 36 -4.20 -14.05 0.14
CA GLY A 36 -4.90 -13.61 -1.05
C GLY A 36 -5.08 -12.11 -1.09
N ASP A 37 -5.74 -11.65 -2.13
CA ASP A 37 -5.98 -10.23 -2.31
C ASP A 37 -6.99 -9.70 -1.31
N ILE A 38 -6.82 -8.46 -0.91
CA ILE A 38 -7.69 -7.83 0.06
C ILE A 38 -8.17 -6.50 -0.50
N ILE A 39 -9.46 -6.28 -0.43
CA ILE A 39 -10.08 -5.02 -0.83
C ILE A 39 -10.68 -4.38 0.41
N VAL A 40 -10.30 -3.14 0.70
CA VAL A 40 -10.82 -2.41 1.85
C VAL A 40 -11.49 -1.15 1.35
N GLU A 41 -12.79 -1.02 1.62
CA GLU A 41 -13.53 0.18 1.32
C GLU A 41 -14.16 0.79 2.55
N GLY A 42 -13.99 0.14 3.69
CA GLY A 42 -14.51 0.61 4.96
C GLY A 42 -13.40 1.05 5.89
N SER A 43 -13.61 0.81 7.17
CA SER A 43 -12.68 1.23 8.19
C SER A 43 -11.97 0.03 8.80
N LEU A 44 -10.67 0.17 9.02
CA LEU A 44 -9.88 -0.90 9.59
C LEU A 44 -8.89 -0.34 10.58
N GLU A 45 -8.77 -0.98 11.73
CA GLU A 45 -7.86 -0.56 12.76
C GLU A 45 -7.06 -1.76 13.23
N GLY A 46 -5.73 -1.61 13.33
CA GLY A 46 -4.88 -2.71 13.78
C GLY A 46 -3.73 -2.94 12.84
N SER A 47 -3.68 -4.10 12.21
CA SER A 47 -2.66 -4.39 11.21
C SER A 47 -3.27 -5.19 10.08
N LEU A 48 -2.66 -5.03 8.91
CA LEU A 48 -3.16 -5.67 7.70
C LEU A 48 -1.97 -6.17 6.91
N LYS A 49 -1.93 -7.47 6.67
CA LYS A 49 -0.81 -8.06 5.96
C LYS A 49 -1.28 -9.15 5.01
N THR A 50 -0.76 -9.14 3.81
CA THR A 50 -1.00 -10.22 2.87
C THR A 50 0.23 -10.43 2.01
N ASP A 51 0.35 -11.63 1.46
CA ASP A 51 1.41 -11.92 0.51
C ASP A 51 1.03 -11.53 -0.91
N ALA A 52 -0.19 -11.05 -1.10
CA ALA A 52 -0.69 -10.69 -2.42
C ALA A 52 -0.92 -9.19 -2.50
N ASN A 53 -2.07 -8.78 -3.01
CA ASN A 53 -2.34 -7.39 -3.32
C ASN A 53 -3.36 -6.80 -2.36
N ILE A 54 -3.24 -5.49 -2.11
CA ILE A 54 -4.21 -4.77 -1.31
C ILE A 54 -4.74 -3.61 -2.13
N TYR A 55 -6.05 -3.46 -2.13
CA TYR A 55 -6.69 -2.30 -2.74
C TYR A 55 -7.42 -1.53 -1.64
N ILE A 56 -7.07 -0.26 -1.47
CA ILE A 56 -7.68 0.63 -0.49
C ILE A 56 -8.51 1.64 -1.26
N GLY A 57 -9.83 1.56 -1.15
CA GLY A 57 -10.72 2.43 -1.89
C GLY A 57 -10.76 3.84 -1.34
N ASP A 58 -11.36 4.75 -2.10
CA ASP A 58 -11.33 6.17 -1.76
C ASP A 58 -12.16 6.51 -0.53
N GLN A 59 -13.05 5.63 -0.10
CA GLN A 59 -13.83 5.84 1.11
C GLN A 59 -13.20 5.20 2.33
N ALA A 60 -12.14 4.44 2.15
CA ALA A 60 -11.56 3.67 3.24
C ALA A 60 -10.80 4.55 4.21
N LYS A 61 -10.85 4.15 5.47
CA LYS A 61 -10.07 4.80 6.52
C LYS A 61 -9.34 3.73 7.30
N ILE A 62 -8.04 3.77 7.23
CA ILE A 62 -7.19 2.74 7.80
C ILE A 62 -6.33 3.36 8.89
N VAL A 63 -6.37 2.78 10.08
CA VAL A 63 -5.47 3.15 11.16
C VAL A 63 -4.71 1.89 11.50
N ALA A 64 -3.67 1.61 10.73
CA ALA A 64 -3.01 0.32 10.82
C ALA A 64 -1.68 0.36 10.09
N ASN A 65 -0.86 -0.64 10.38
CA ASN A 65 0.31 -0.91 9.56
C ASN A 65 -0.11 -1.87 8.45
N VAL A 66 0.29 -1.56 7.25
CA VAL A 66 -0.15 -2.28 6.06
C VAL A 66 1.07 -2.86 5.37
N GLU A 67 1.01 -4.13 5.06
CA GLU A 67 2.10 -4.80 4.36
C GLU A 67 1.54 -5.70 3.28
N SER A 68 2.10 -5.61 2.07
CA SER A 68 1.64 -6.42 0.95
C SER A 68 2.73 -6.51 -0.09
N LYS A 69 2.47 -7.30 -1.12
CA LYS A 69 3.35 -7.33 -2.27
C LYS A 69 3.12 -6.09 -3.11
N ASP A 70 1.88 -5.89 -3.54
CA ASP A 70 1.47 -4.69 -4.28
C ASP A 70 0.34 -4.02 -3.54
N ALA A 71 0.23 -2.72 -3.67
CA ALA A 71 -0.87 -2.00 -3.05
C ALA A 71 -1.32 -0.86 -3.94
N ILE A 72 -2.62 -0.62 -3.93
CA ILE A 72 -3.23 0.54 -4.57
C ILE A 72 -3.98 1.28 -3.48
N VAL A 73 -3.62 2.54 -3.27
CA VAL A 73 -4.18 3.33 -2.17
C VAL A 73 -4.89 4.54 -2.74
N ASN A 74 -6.17 4.65 -2.46
CA ASN A 74 -6.96 5.81 -2.83
C ASN A 74 -7.64 6.44 -1.63
N GLY A 75 -7.48 5.86 -0.46
CA GLY A 75 -8.13 6.33 0.74
C GLY A 75 -7.16 6.88 1.76
N GLU A 76 -7.62 6.97 2.98
CA GLU A 76 -6.83 7.54 4.05
C GLU A 76 -6.16 6.43 4.86
N ILE A 77 -4.86 6.57 5.10
CA ILE A 77 -4.12 5.62 5.91
C ILE A 77 -3.32 6.38 6.94
N ARG A 78 -3.47 5.98 8.20
CA ARG A 78 -2.65 6.48 9.30
C ARG A 78 -1.88 5.31 9.84
N GLY A 79 -0.60 5.24 9.53
CA GLY A 79 0.25 4.13 9.88
C GLY A 79 1.30 3.93 8.82
N ASN A 80 2.04 2.87 8.94
CA ASN A 80 3.14 2.61 8.02
C ASN A 80 2.69 1.66 6.93
N ILE A 81 3.24 1.85 5.74
CA ILE A 81 2.91 1.04 4.58
C ILE A 81 4.18 0.39 4.08
N LYS A 82 4.10 -0.90 3.77
CA LYS A 82 5.19 -1.58 3.11
C LYS A 82 4.64 -2.37 1.94
N ALA A 83 4.96 -1.94 0.74
CA ALA A 83 4.59 -2.62 -0.49
C ALA A 83 5.88 -3.12 -1.12
N LYS A 84 6.12 -4.41 -1.02
CA LYS A 84 7.43 -4.96 -1.37
C LYS A 84 7.76 -4.79 -2.83
N ASN A 85 6.76 -4.81 -3.70
CA ASN A 85 7.00 -4.73 -5.12
C ASN A 85 6.56 -3.39 -5.70
N TYR A 86 5.29 -3.04 -5.59
CA TYR A 86 4.77 -1.86 -6.25
C TYR A 86 3.69 -1.20 -5.41
N LEU A 87 3.76 0.12 -5.33
CA LEU A 87 2.77 0.91 -4.62
C LEU A 87 2.23 1.99 -5.54
N ALA A 88 0.93 1.98 -5.76
CA ALA A 88 0.26 3.01 -6.56
C ALA A 88 -0.56 3.87 -5.62
N ILE A 89 -0.27 5.17 -5.59
CA ILE A 89 -0.99 6.10 -4.74
C ILE A 89 -1.82 6.99 -5.63
N GLY A 90 -3.13 6.86 -5.49
CA GLY A 90 -4.06 7.63 -6.30
C GLY A 90 -4.23 9.05 -5.81
N GLY A 91 -4.90 9.86 -6.62
CA GLY A 91 -5.04 11.28 -6.34
C GLY A 91 -5.90 11.62 -5.14
N THR A 92 -6.69 10.68 -4.65
CA THR A 92 -7.52 10.91 -3.46
C THR A 92 -6.89 10.36 -2.19
N ALA A 93 -5.69 9.80 -2.28
CA ALA A 93 -5.06 9.18 -1.12
C ALA A 93 -4.53 10.22 -0.15
N LYS A 94 -4.63 9.88 1.13
CA LYS A 94 -4.06 10.69 2.20
C LYS A 94 -3.34 9.74 3.13
N ILE A 95 -2.03 9.87 3.20
CA ILE A 95 -1.21 8.92 3.96
C ILE A 95 -0.43 9.68 5.02
N PHE A 96 -0.55 9.22 6.25
CA PHE A 96 0.16 9.81 7.39
C PHE A 96 0.99 8.71 8.03
N GLY A 97 2.27 8.67 7.72
CA GLY A 97 3.18 7.65 8.21
C GLY A 97 4.27 7.39 7.21
N ASP A 98 5.10 6.41 7.50
CA ASP A 98 6.25 6.13 6.66
C ASP A 98 5.88 5.06 5.63
N ILE A 99 6.47 5.18 4.47
CA ILE A 99 6.17 4.31 3.34
C ILE A 99 7.45 3.66 2.87
N GLN A 100 7.41 2.33 2.77
CA GLN A 100 8.47 1.54 2.15
C GLN A 100 7.93 0.90 0.90
N TYR A 101 8.68 0.95 -0.18
CA TYR A 101 8.16 0.48 -1.47
C TYR A 101 9.27 -0.06 -2.34
N GLY A 102 8.91 -0.97 -3.24
CA GLY A 102 9.82 -1.38 -4.29
C GLY A 102 9.82 -0.35 -5.40
N GLU A 103 8.66 -0.17 -6.01
CA GLU A 103 8.43 0.88 -6.98
C GLU A 103 7.19 1.65 -6.56
N ILE A 104 7.12 2.92 -6.94
CA ILE A 104 6.01 3.74 -6.51
C ILE A 104 5.55 4.64 -7.64
N SER A 105 4.24 4.85 -7.72
CA SER A 105 3.68 5.91 -8.55
C SER A 105 2.73 6.72 -7.69
N ILE A 106 2.78 8.03 -7.85
CA ILE A 106 1.96 8.94 -7.06
C ILE A 106 1.25 9.86 -8.02
N GLU A 107 -0.08 9.86 -7.94
CA GLU A 107 -0.87 10.71 -8.80
C GLU A 107 -1.01 12.09 -8.19
N LYS A 108 -1.27 13.05 -9.06
CA LYS A 108 -1.50 14.41 -8.66
C LYS A 108 -2.67 14.47 -7.69
N GLY A 109 -2.51 15.22 -6.62
CA GLY A 109 -3.55 15.37 -5.62
C GLY A 109 -3.33 14.57 -4.35
N ALA A 110 -2.46 13.56 -4.41
CA ALA A 110 -2.20 12.75 -3.23
C ALA A 110 -1.51 13.56 -2.15
N VAL A 111 -1.82 13.20 -0.90
CA VAL A 111 -1.21 13.85 0.26
C VAL A 111 -0.42 12.79 1.03
N ILE A 112 0.86 13.05 1.23
CA ILE A 112 1.71 12.14 1.97
C ILE A 112 2.47 12.92 3.02
N ASN A 113 2.29 12.55 4.28
CA ASN A 113 3.01 13.13 5.39
C ASN A 113 3.80 12.03 6.06
N GLY A 114 5.10 11.99 5.79
CA GLY A 114 5.97 10.97 6.30
C GLY A 114 7.14 10.80 5.37
N GLN A 115 7.84 9.72 5.54
CA GLN A 115 9.04 9.46 4.77
C GLN A 115 8.78 8.38 3.74
N LEU A 116 9.46 8.50 2.62
CA LEU A 116 9.42 7.51 1.56
C LEU A 116 10.77 6.82 1.49
N LEU A 117 10.75 5.51 1.54
CA LEU A 117 11.98 4.73 1.50
C LEU A 117 11.86 3.66 0.43
N SER A 118 12.73 3.73 -0.55
CA SER A 118 12.75 2.74 -1.62
C SER A 118 13.47 1.49 -1.14
N LEU A 119 12.78 0.38 -1.14
CA LEU A 119 13.39 -0.88 -0.72
C LEU A 119 14.45 -1.33 -1.70
N THR A 120 14.19 -1.13 -2.99
CA THR A 120 15.17 -1.49 -4.00
C THR A 120 16.42 -0.63 -3.88
N GLU A 121 16.22 0.65 -3.69
CA GLU A 121 17.34 1.56 -3.55
C GLU A 121 18.12 1.26 -2.30
N GLU A 122 17.44 1.01 -1.21
CA GLU A 122 18.08 0.69 0.04
C GLU A 122 18.89 -0.58 -0.07
N HIS A 123 18.36 -1.57 -0.76
CA HIS A 123 19.06 -2.81 -0.94
C HIS A 123 20.37 -2.61 -1.70
N LYS A 124 20.30 -1.85 -2.79
CA LYS A 124 21.51 -1.56 -3.56
C LYS A 124 22.51 -0.77 -2.74
N ARG A 125 22.00 0.20 -2.01
CA ARG A 125 22.86 1.03 -1.22
C ARG A 125 23.51 0.22 -0.12
N GLY A 126 22.80 -0.70 0.45
CA GLY A 126 23.38 -1.55 1.45
C GLY A 126 24.54 -2.37 0.94
N GLU A 127 24.41 -2.86 -0.26
CA GLU A 127 25.49 -3.60 -0.86
C GLU A 127 26.69 -2.74 -1.11
N LYS A 128 26.45 -1.52 -1.56
CA LYS A 128 27.55 -0.61 -1.79
C LYS A 128 28.23 -0.20 -0.49
N ILE A 129 27.45 0.06 0.51
CA ILE A 129 28.00 0.52 1.77
C ILE A 129 28.92 -0.51 2.38
N LYS A 130 28.62 -1.75 2.18
CA LYS A 130 29.51 -2.78 2.64
C LYS A 130 30.91 -2.59 2.08
N ASN A 131 30.97 -2.02 0.92
CA ASN A 131 32.26 -1.83 0.28
C ASN A 131 32.83 -0.49 0.55
N GLU A 132 32.01 0.53 0.66
CA GLU A 132 32.50 1.81 0.81
C GLU A 132 32.16 2.39 2.04
N GLU A 133 31.61 2.65 2.59
CA GLU A 133 31.27 3.28 3.65
C GLU A 133 30.63 4.33 3.67
N LYS A 134 30.15 5.15 3.31
CA LYS A 134 29.26 6.02 3.27
C LYS A 134 29.00 7.02 3.01
N VAL A 135 28.97 7.38 2.45
CA VAL A 135 28.57 8.23 2.05
C VAL A 135 28.05 9.07 1.80
N ASP A 136 28.17 9.27 1.60
CA ASP A 136 27.75 9.91 1.25
C ASP A 136 27.09 10.59 1.14
N ILE A 137 27.17 10.66 1.14
CA ILE A 137 26.70 10.95 0.93
C ILE A 137 26.30 11.64 0.65
N LEU A 138 26.49 11.70 0.39
CA LEU A 138 26.36 11.83 -0.02
C LEU A 138 26.32 12.29 -0.43
N GLU A 139 26.57 12.20 -0.85
CA GLU A 139 26.78 12.00 -1.30
C GLU A 139 26.69 12.25 -1.48
N LYS A 140 26.71 12.50 -1.43
CA LYS A 140 26.80 12.19 -1.59
C LYS A 140 26.73 12.32 -1.77
#